data_84e8f754e77fc3dfe158683d220ec147
#
_entry.id   84e8f754e77fc3dfe158683d220ec147
#
_cell.length_a   1.000
_cell.length_b   1.000
_cell.length_c   1.000
_cell.angle_alpha   90.00
_cell.angle_beta   90.00
_cell.angle_gamma   90.00
#
_symmetry.space_group_name_H-M   'P 1'
#
loop_
_entity.id
_entity.type
_entity.pdbx_description
1 polymer ?
#
loop_
_entity_poly.entity_id
_entity_poly.type
_entity_poly.pdbx_seq_one_letter_code
_entity_poly.pdbx_strand_id
1 'polypeptide(L)'
;MLGYNRLGINGRLGNQMFQYAALRGIAAKHNYDWVIPPLDHTTIPMAEYVLFDGFKMSSVKESNFGFIPQDRPTYDEPSHDFDVNLFNNCPDNINLDGFRQSEKYFKHIEDEIREDFTFKDDIYEPCKEFISQYGCLLYTSDAADDT
;
A
#
# COMPACT_ATOMS: atom_id res chain seq x y z
N MET A 1 17.55 -0.92 -3.13
CA MET A 1 16.43 -0.20 -2.45
C MET A 1 15.41 0.25 -3.48
N LEU A 2 14.15 -0.04 -3.23
CA LEU A 2 13.03 0.45 -4.04
C LEU A 2 12.31 1.57 -3.31
N GLY A 3 11.75 2.51 -4.06
CA GLY A 3 10.96 3.57 -3.48
C GLY A 3 9.73 3.87 -4.30
N TYR A 4 8.84 4.66 -3.72
CA TYR A 4 7.62 5.13 -4.36
C TYR A 4 7.45 6.61 -3.99
N ASN A 5 8.27 7.46 -4.62
CA ASN A 5 8.40 8.86 -4.21
C ASN A 5 7.09 9.66 -4.28
N ARG A 6 6.19 9.26 -5.18
CA ARG A 6 4.89 9.92 -5.35
C ARG A 6 3.75 9.29 -4.56
N LEU A 7 4.04 8.35 -3.68
CA LEU A 7 3.03 7.82 -2.77
C LEU A 7 2.48 8.95 -1.89
N GLY A 8 1.15 9.08 -1.85
CA GLY A 8 0.49 10.18 -1.16
C GLY A 8 0.21 11.41 -2.04
N ILE A 9 0.81 11.50 -3.22
CA ILE A 9 0.59 12.58 -4.17
C ILE A 9 -0.28 12.10 -5.34
N ASN A 10 -0.03 10.91 -5.83
CA ASN A 10 -0.65 10.35 -7.02
C ASN A 10 -1.76 9.35 -6.63
N GLY A 11 -2.91 9.88 -6.24
CA GLY A 11 -4.07 9.08 -5.90
C GLY A 11 -4.48 9.18 -4.42
N ARG A 12 -5.69 8.75 -4.15
CA ARG A 12 -6.28 8.75 -2.80
C ARG A 12 -6.02 7.42 -2.10
N LEU A 13 -6.74 7.15 -1.01
CA LEU A 13 -6.48 6.03 -0.12
C LEU A 13 -6.39 4.67 -0.84
N GLY A 14 -7.37 4.34 -1.67
CA GLY A 14 -7.36 3.05 -2.38
C GLY A 14 -6.14 2.88 -3.28
N ASN A 15 -5.79 3.94 -4.03
CA ASN A 15 -4.60 3.94 -4.87
C ASN A 15 -3.32 3.83 -4.04
N GLN A 16 -3.25 4.51 -2.91
CA GLN A 16 -2.11 4.45 -2.00
C GLN A 16 -1.93 3.03 -1.43
N MET A 17 -3.03 2.35 -1.11
CA MET A 17 -2.98 0.98 -0.65
C MET A 17 -2.36 0.05 -1.69
N PHE A 18 -2.80 0.15 -2.94
CA PHE A 18 -2.22 -0.65 -4.03
C PHE A 18 -0.75 -0.31 -4.28
N GLN A 19 -0.40 0.97 -4.29
CA GLN A 19 0.98 1.41 -4.53
C GLN A 19 1.91 0.89 -3.44
N TYR A 20 1.53 1.04 -2.18
CA TYR A 20 2.29 0.53 -1.04
C TYR A 20 2.44 -1.00 -1.10
N ALA A 21 1.34 -1.70 -1.32
CA ALA A 21 1.35 -3.15 -1.37
C ALA A 21 2.20 -3.68 -2.54
N ALA A 22 2.12 -3.06 -3.71
CA ALA A 22 2.95 -3.42 -4.86
C ALA A 22 4.43 -3.20 -4.59
N LEU A 23 4.80 -2.07 -4.01
CA LEU A 23 6.18 -1.80 -3.59
C LEU A 23 6.69 -2.90 -2.67
N ARG A 24 5.92 -3.23 -1.64
CA ARG A 24 6.27 -4.27 -0.67
C ARG A 24 6.42 -5.64 -1.32
N GLY A 25 5.50 -5.98 -2.23
CA GLY A 25 5.52 -7.26 -2.92
C GLY A 25 6.71 -7.42 -3.86
N ILE A 26 7.03 -6.39 -4.63
CA ILE A 26 8.18 -6.41 -5.54
C ILE A 26 9.48 -6.46 -4.72
N ALA A 27 9.60 -5.65 -3.68
CA ALA A 27 10.78 -5.67 -2.82
C ALA A 27 11.00 -7.03 -2.17
N ALA A 28 9.94 -7.66 -1.66
CA ALA A 28 10.02 -8.98 -1.03
C ALA A 28 10.45 -10.05 -2.03
N LYS A 29 9.92 -10.01 -3.26
CA LYS A 29 10.27 -10.98 -4.30
C LYS A 29 11.77 -10.94 -4.63
N HIS A 30 12.36 -9.76 -4.66
CA HIS A 30 13.76 -9.58 -5.03
C HIS A 30 14.70 -9.43 -3.82
N ASN A 31 14.15 -9.49 -2.62
CA ASN A 31 14.90 -9.30 -1.38
C ASN A 31 15.60 -7.93 -1.34
N TYR A 32 14.90 -6.89 -1.77
CA TYR A 32 15.38 -5.51 -1.73
C TYR A 32 14.84 -4.78 -0.51
N ASP A 33 15.61 -3.83 -0.01
CA ASP A 33 15.10 -2.84 0.94
C ASP A 33 14.15 -1.88 0.23
N TRP A 34 13.28 -1.23 0.99
CA TRP A 34 12.27 -0.33 0.45
C TRP A 34 12.09 0.90 1.32
N VAL A 35 11.70 2.00 0.69
CA VAL A 35 11.36 3.25 1.37
C VAL A 35 10.08 3.85 0.80
N ILE A 36 9.39 4.58 1.66
CA ILE A 36 8.20 5.36 1.31
C ILE A 36 8.38 6.78 1.85
N PRO A 37 7.67 7.77 1.29
CA PRO A 37 7.79 9.15 1.77
C PRO A 37 7.48 9.28 3.25
N PRO A 38 8.21 10.13 3.99
CA PRO A 38 7.89 10.42 5.40
C PRO A 38 6.54 11.12 5.54
N LEU A 39 5.96 11.03 6.74
CA LEU A 39 4.60 11.50 7.01
C LEU A 39 4.43 13.01 6.83
N ASP A 40 5.48 13.77 6.99
CA ASP A 40 5.51 15.23 6.83
C ASP A 40 5.85 15.67 5.40
N HIS A 41 5.89 14.73 4.47
CA HIS A 41 6.25 14.97 3.07
C HIS A 41 5.28 15.92 2.35
N THR A 42 4.05 16.03 2.81
CA THR A 42 2.97 16.73 2.10
C THR A 42 3.07 18.24 2.18
N THR A 43 4.12 18.83 1.61
CA THR A 43 4.24 20.26 1.41
C THR A 43 3.51 20.73 0.15
N ILE A 44 3.03 19.80 -0.67
CA ILE A 44 2.29 20.07 -1.89
C ILE A 44 0.80 20.19 -1.54
N PRO A 45 0.12 21.30 -1.91
CA PRO A 45 -1.26 21.57 -1.46
C PRO A 45 -2.30 20.51 -1.83
N MET A 46 -2.05 19.68 -2.81
CA MET A 46 -3.00 18.63 -3.28
C MET A 46 -2.65 17.23 -2.76
N ALA A 47 -1.62 17.10 -1.97
CA ALA A 47 -1.18 15.80 -1.50
C ALA A 47 -2.02 15.36 -0.29
N GLU A 48 -2.51 14.12 -0.33
CA GLU A 48 -3.29 13.50 0.74
C GLU A 48 -2.67 12.16 1.11
N TYR A 49 -1.62 12.18 1.90
CA TYR A 49 -0.94 10.97 2.34
C TYR A 49 -1.65 10.42 3.58
N VAL A 50 -2.56 9.45 3.37
CA VAL A 50 -3.54 9.06 4.38
C VAL A 50 -3.43 7.61 4.87
N LEU A 51 -2.46 6.84 4.41
CA LEU A 51 -2.31 5.43 4.82
C LEU A 51 -2.20 5.29 6.35
N PHE A 52 -1.45 6.19 6.98
CA PHE A 52 -1.20 6.13 8.42
C PHE A 52 -2.31 6.73 9.27
N ASP A 53 -3.29 7.36 8.64
CA ASP A 53 -4.43 7.94 9.37
C ASP A 53 -5.39 6.86 9.86
N GLY A 54 -5.59 5.81 9.08
CA GLY A 54 -6.55 4.75 9.37
C GLY A 54 -5.95 3.40 9.69
N PHE A 55 -4.75 3.10 9.21
CA PHE A 55 -4.12 1.79 9.33
C PHE A 55 -2.94 1.80 10.27
N LYS A 56 -2.72 0.66 10.93
CA LYS A 56 -1.61 0.51 11.89
C LYS A 56 -0.25 0.54 11.20
N MET A 57 -0.14 0.02 9.99
CA MET A 57 1.11 -0.01 9.21
C MET A 57 2.28 -0.54 10.04
N SER A 58 2.06 -1.63 10.77
CA SER A 58 2.93 -2.09 11.84
C SER A 58 4.30 -2.58 11.40
N SER A 59 4.46 -2.97 10.14
CA SER A 59 5.76 -3.39 9.61
C SER A 59 6.65 -2.23 9.19
N VAL A 60 6.11 -1.02 9.09
CA VAL A 60 6.88 0.17 8.68
C VAL A 60 7.72 0.65 9.85
N LYS A 61 9.01 0.78 9.62
CA LYS A 61 10.00 1.27 10.59
C LYS A 61 10.52 2.62 10.16
N GLU A 62 11.19 3.32 11.06
CA GLU A 62 11.79 4.62 10.76
C GLU A 62 12.75 4.56 9.57
N SER A 63 13.49 3.46 9.43
CA SER A 63 14.40 3.23 8.30
C SER A 63 13.70 3.04 6.95
N ASN A 64 12.39 2.83 6.95
CA ASN A 64 11.61 2.70 5.72
C ASN A 64 11.07 4.03 5.20
N PHE A 65 11.34 5.14 5.88
CA PHE A 65 10.96 6.47 5.41
C PHE A 65 12.12 7.13 4.66
N GLY A 66 11.88 7.54 3.44
CA GLY A 66 12.87 8.18 2.61
C GLY A 66 12.43 8.28 1.16
N PHE A 67 13.31 8.80 0.33
CA PHE A 67 13.09 8.97 -1.10
C PHE A 67 14.21 8.31 -1.88
N ILE A 68 13.88 7.83 -3.08
CA ILE A 68 14.90 7.46 -4.05
C ILE A 68 15.44 8.76 -4.65
N PRO A 69 16.78 8.92 -4.74
CA PRO A 69 17.38 10.11 -5.33
C PRO A 69 16.91 10.37 -6.76
N GLN A 70 16.81 11.63 -7.14
CA GLN A 70 16.28 12.04 -8.45
C GLN A 70 17.18 11.62 -9.63
N ASP A 71 18.45 11.34 -9.38
CA ASP A 71 19.38 10.83 -10.39
C ASP A 71 19.19 9.34 -10.70
N ARG A 72 18.33 8.66 -9.95
CA ARG A 72 18.00 7.25 -10.18
C ARG A 72 16.79 7.13 -11.13
N PRO A 73 16.74 6.05 -11.92
CA PRO A 73 15.63 5.88 -12.85
C PRO A 73 14.30 5.68 -12.14
N THR A 74 13.24 6.13 -12.81
CA THR A 74 11.86 5.87 -12.42
C THR A 74 11.25 4.88 -13.38
N TYR A 75 10.63 3.83 -12.85
CA TYR A 75 9.92 2.84 -13.64
C TYR A 75 8.43 3.18 -13.64
N ASP A 76 7.96 3.72 -14.75
CA ASP A 76 6.57 4.10 -14.94
C ASP A 76 5.70 2.89 -15.23
N GLU A 77 4.39 3.05 -15.08
CA GLU A 77 3.40 2.06 -15.44
C GLU A 77 3.04 2.22 -16.93
N PRO A 78 3.46 1.27 -17.80
CA PRO A 78 3.19 1.39 -19.23
C PRO A 78 1.73 1.13 -19.60
N SER A 79 1.01 0.38 -18.75
CA SER A 79 -0.42 0.12 -18.90
C SER A 79 -1.01 -0.18 -17.53
N HIS A 80 -2.35 -0.25 -17.45
CA HIS A 80 -3.02 -0.59 -16.19
C HIS A 80 -2.96 -2.08 -15.83
N ASP A 81 -2.45 -2.91 -16.72
CA ASP A 81 -2.33 -4.34 -16.49
C ASP A 81 -1.12 -4.67 -15.60
N PHE A 82 -1.14 -5.88 -15.03
CA PHE A 82 -0.01 -6.40 -14.27
C PHE A 82 1.24 -6.45 -15.15
N ASP A 83 2.29 -5.79 -14.73
CA ASP A 83 3.57 -5.76 -15.43
C ASP A 83 4.44 -6.92 -14.97
N VAL A 84 4.36 -8.03 -15.70
CA VAL A 84 5.10 -9.25 -15.37
C VAL A 84 6.62 -9.05 -15.49
N ASN A 85 7.06 -8.20 -16.40
CA ASN A 85 8.48 -7.92 -16.54
C ASN A 85 9.03 -7.15 -15.33
N LEU A 86 8.33 -6.14 -14.88
CA LEU A 86 8.70 -5.43 -13.65
C LEU A 86 8.74 -6.38 -12.47
N PHE A 87 7.70 -7.20 -12.31
CA PHE A 87 7.60 -8.12 -11.19
C PHE A 87 8.74 -9.15 -11.17
N ASN A 88 9.10 -9.69 -12.32
CA ASN A 88 10.12 -10.73 -12.41
C ASN A 88 11.55 -10.19 -12.48
N ASN A 89 11.75 -9.00 -13.06
CA ASN A 89 13.08 -8.50 -13.40
C ASN A 89 13.35 -7.09 -12.84
N CYS A 90 12.65 -6.66 -11.81
CA CYS A 90 12.83 -5.32 -11.25
C CYS A 90 14.28 -5.06 -10.86
N PRO A 91 14.94 -4.04 -11.44
CA PRO A 91 16.27 -3.67 -10.99
C PRO A 91 16.23 -3.02 -9.62
N ASP A 92 17.35 -3.09 -8.89
CA ASP A 92 17.50 -2.40 -7.62
C ASP A 92 17.74 -0.90 -7.83
N ASN A 93 17.61 -0.11 -6.78
CA ASN A 93 17.88 1.34 -6.75
C ASN A 93 17.05 2.12 -7.76
N ILE A 94 15.75 1.85 -7.81
CA ILE A 94 14.82 2.59 -8.67
C ILE A 94 13.61 3.12 -7.88
N ASN A 95 13.00 4.13 -8.46
CA ASN A 95 11.72 4.68 -8.02
C ASN A 95 10.60 4.07 -8.84
N LEU A 96 9.56 3.56 -8.20
CA LEU A 96 8.37 3.08 -8.88
C LEU A 96 7.34 4.20 -8.97
N ASP A 97 6.57 4.22 -10.06
CA ASP A 97 5.46 5.14 -10.24
C ASP A 97 4.27 4.39 -10.85
N GLY A 98 3.12 5.06 -10.94
CA GLY A 98 1.88 4.48 -11.43
C GLY A 98 0.97 3.97 -10.31
N PHE A 99 -0.17 3.42 -10.69
CA PHE A 99 -1.19 2.98 -9.72
C PHE A 99 -0.99 1.54 -9.25
N ARG A 100 -0.48 0.66 -10.10
CA ARG A 100 -0.15 -0.73 -9.76
C ARG A 100 -1.34 -1.51 -9.19
N GLN A 101 -2.52 -1.36 -9.76
CA GLN A 101 -3.78 -1.88 -9.25
C GLN A 101 -3.98 -3.37 -9.56
N SER A 102 -3.07 -4.21 -9.10
CA SER A 102 -3.18 -5.66 -9.26
C SER A 102 -2.66 -6.37 -8.01
N GLU A 103 -3.45 -7.30 -7.49
CA GLU A 103 -3.04 -8.13 -6.35
C GLU A 103 -1.84 -9.03 -6.66
N LYS A 104 -1.58 -9.28 -7.93
CA LYS A 104 -0.46 -10.14 -8.35
C LYS A 104 0.89 -9.61 -7.90
N TYR A 105 1.01 -8.31 -7.67
CA TYR A 105 2.25 -7.73 -7.16
C TYR A 105 2.56 -8.16 -5.72
N PHE A 106 1.55 -8.46 -4.90
CA PHE A 106 1.72 -8.68 -3.47
C PHE A 106 1.03 -9.93 -2.92
N LYS A 107 0.49 -10.78 -3.77
CA LYS A 107 -0.23 -12.00 -3.36
C LYS A 107 0.62 -12.89 -2.45
N HIS A 108 1.89 -13.01 -2.73
CA HIS A 108 2.83 -13.85 -1.99
C HIS A 108 3.15 -13.34 -0.59
N ILE A 109 2.78 -12.10 -0.26
CA ILE A 109 2.93 -11.51 1.08
C ILE A 109 1.60 -10.97 1.60
N GLU A 110 0.48 -11.55 1.19
CA GLU A 110 -0.83 -11.02 1.52
C GLU A 110 -1.10 -10.92 3.03
N ASP A 111 -0.57 -11.83 3.82
CA ASP A 111 -0.77 -11.81 5.27
C ASP A 111 -0.09 -10.60 5.91
N GLU A 112 1.13 -10.27 5.48
CA GLU A 112 1.84 -9.08 5.94
C GLU A 112 1.11 -7.80 5.55
N ILE A 113 0.59 -7.75 4.33
CA ILE A 113 -0.16 -6.60 3.81
C ILE A 113 -1.47 -6.43 4.57
N ARG A 114 -2.19 -7.50 4.85
CA ARG A 114 -3.43 -7.46 5.65
C ARG A 114 -3.16 -6.96 7.06
N GLU A 115 -2.06 -7.39 7.66
CA GLU A 115 -1.67 -6.93 9.00
C GLU A 115 -1.37 -5.44 9.02
N ASP A 116 -0.65 -4.92 8.02
CA ASP A 116 -0.39 -3.50 7.88
C ASP A 116 -1.67 -2.68 7.71
N PHE A 117 -2.62 -3.20 6.95
CA PHE A 117 -3.91 -2.55 6.69
C PHE A 117 -4.97 -2.87 7.76
N THR A 118 -4.54 -3.28 8.93
CA THR A 118 -5.43 -3.39 10.08
C THR A 118 -5.79 -1.99 10.57
N PHE A 119 -7.07 -1.73 10.78
CA PHE A 119 -7.52 -0.43 11.25
C PHE A 119 -6.99 -0.13 12.65
N LYS A 120 -6.69 1.14 12.88
CA LYS A 120 -6.36 1.62 14.23
C LYS A 120 -7.54 1.40 15.18
N ASP A 121 -7.25 1.23 16.46
CA ASP A 121 -8.26 0.88 17.47
C ASP A 121 -9.34 1.96 17.60
N ASP A 122 -8.98 3.23 17.48
CA ASP A 122 -9.91 4.35 17.55
C ASP A 122 -10.91 4.38 16.38
N ILE A 123 -10.60 3.70 15.30
CA ILE A 123 -11.49 3.51 14.15
C ILE A 123 -12.23 2.18 14.26
N TYR A 124 -11.49 1.12 14.60
CA TYR A 124 -12.02 -0.24 14.62
C TYR A 124 -13.06 -0.45 15.71
N GLU A 125 -12.81 0.00 16.94
CA GLU A 125 -13.68 -0.25 18.08
C GLU A 125 -15.09 0.36 17.92
N PRO A 126 -15.24 1.64 17.52
CA PRO A 126 -16.58 2.17 17.24
C PRO A 126 -17.32 1.42 16.13
N CYS A 127 -16.62 1.01 15.07
CA CYS A 127 -17.22 0.26 13.98
C CYS A 127 -17.66 -1.12 14.42
N LYS A 128 -16.84 -1.81 15.22
CA LYS A 128 -17.16 -3.11 15.79
C LYS A 128 -18.41 -3.05 16.67
N GLU A 129 -18.50 -2.01 17.52
CA GLU A 129 -19.66 -1.79 18.37
C GLU A 129 -20.92 -1.54 17.53
N PHE A 130 -20.82 -0.71 16.50
CA PHE A 130 -21.92 -0.45 15.57
C PHE A 130 -22.36 -1.76 14.88
N ILE A 131 -21.44 -2.54 14.36
CA ILE A 131 -21.73 -3.81 13.69
C ILE A 131 -22.39 -4.79 14.64
N SER A 132 -21.98 -4.83 15.91
CA SER A 132 -22.60 -5.74 16.89
C SER A 132 -24.07 -5.43 17.16
N GLN A 133 -24.49 -4.16 17.05
CA GLN A 133 -25.88 -3.74 17.20
C GLN A 133 -26.76 -4.22 16.03
N TYR A 134 -26.17 -4.38 14.83
CA TYR A 134 -26.86 -4.78 13.62
C TYR A 134 -26.38 -6.15 13.11
N GLY A 135 -25.73 -6.92 13.97
CA GLY A 135 -24.96 -8.12 13.60
C GLY A 135 -25.76 -9.19 12.84
N CYS A 136 -27.05 -9.37 13.15
CA CYS A 136 -27.87 -10.37 12.46
C CYS A 136 -28.03 -10.07 10.96
N LEU A 137 -28.25 -8.81 10.59
CA LEU A 137 -28.42 -8.41 9.20
C LEU A 137 -27.12 -8.48 8.42
N LEU A 138 -26.03 -7.97 9.01
CA LEU A 138 -24.71 -7.98 8.38
C LEU A 138 -24.16 -9.39 8.26
N TYR A 139 -24.33 -10.20 9.26
CA TYR A 139 -23.91 -11.59 9.25
C TYR A 139 -24.60 -12.40 8.15
N THR A 140 -25.90 -12.13 7.92
CA THR A 140 -26.65 -12.78 6.84
C THR A 140 -26.12 -12.38 5.47
N SER A 141 -25.73 -11.12 5.29
CA SER A 141 -25.14 -10.64 4.04
C SER A 141 -23.78 -11.29 3.77
N ASP A 142 -22.93 -11.40 4.78
CA ASP A 142 -21.61 -12.04 4.65
C ASP A 142 -21.74 -13.52 4.31
N ALA A 143 -22.69 -14.21 4.91
CA ALA A 143 -22.95 -15.62 4.60
C ALA A 143 -23.40 -15.82 3.16
N ALA A 144 -24.10 -14.84 2.55
CA ALA A 144 -24.51 -14.89 1.16
C ALA A 144 -23.32 -14.68 0.21
N ASP A 145 -22.35 -13.85 0.61
CA ASP A 145 -21.15 -13.55 -0.19
C ASP A 145 -20.14 -14.70 -0.19
N ASP A 146 -20.14 -15.53 0.83
CA ASP A 146 -19.22 -16.67 0.97
C ASP A 146 -19.59 -17.86 0.10
N THR A 147 -20.68 -17.78 -0.60
CA THR A 147 -21.10 -18.81 -1.55
C THR A 147 -20.73 -18.45 -2.98
#